data_4723f16c614f325d58ace47c59053afc
#
_entry.id   4723f16c614f325d58ace47c59053afc
#
_cell.length_a   1.000
_cell.length_b   1.000
_cell.length_c   1.000
_cell.angle_alpha   90.00
_cell.angle_beta   90.00
_cell.angle_gamma   90.00
#
_symmetry.space_group_name_H-M   'P 1'
#
loop_
_entity.id
_entity.type
_entity.pdbx_description
1 polymer ?
#
loop_
_entity_poly.entity_id
_entity_poly.type
_entity_poly.pdbx_seq_one_letter_code
_entity_poly.pdbx_strand_id
1 'polypeptide(L)'
;MSRSLIVLLLCLLPVWATAQDQGQRKSDRDRRTEREAIQAQKVAFITQEVGLTSEEAEKFWPLYNEMDRKLNELGHKRGRTKAEIFHVLNPSFGTTGRGTAPAGSSEGRTAAGDHRASAEQARVDAKPKGPAAPIDALLETFINTFTEENDLRMEYHRKFLKVLTAAQIARLYLAEEHFSNKLFRDYIDRKLDERSKPSRP
;
A
#
# COMPACT_ATOMS: atom_id res chain seq x y z
N MET A 1 50.04 31.60 8.56
CA MET A 1 48.63 31.99 8.40
C MET A 1 47.86 30.98 7.55
N SER A 2 47.97 29.66 7.78
CA SER A 2 47.30 28.65 6.91
C SER A 2 46.55 27.54 7.66
N ARG A 3 46.55 27.53 8.98
CA ARG A 3 45.89 26.46 9.77
C ARG A 3 44.48 26.81 10.22
N SER A 4 44.10 28.07 10.26
CA SER A 4 42.76 28.52 10.71
C SER A 4 41.69 28.45 9.63
N LEU A 5 42.07 28.48 8.34
CA LEU A 5 41.11 28.39 7.22
C LEU A 5 40.58 26.99 6.94
N ILE A 6 41.37 25.96 7.30
CA ILE A 6 40.96 24.54 7.09
C ILE A 6 39.92 24.10 8.12
N VAL A 7 39.99 24.63 9.34
CA VAL A 7 39.02 24.27 10.41
C VAL A 7 37.65 24.89 10.13
N LEU A 8 37.59 26.05 9.45
CA LEU A 8 36.32 26.71 9.15
C LEU A 8 35.58 26.09 7.97
N LEU A 9 36.29 25.38 7.09
CA LEU A 9 35.68 24.69 5.95
C LEU A 9 35.07 23.32 6.33
N LEU A 10 35.50 22.70 7.44
CA LEU A 10 35.03 21.40 7.90
C LEU A 10 33.72 21.49 8.74
N CYS A 11 33.31 22.68 9.17
CA CYS A 11 32.08 22.88 9.95
C CYS A 11 30.81 23.11 9.08
N LEU A 12 30.92 23.18 7.75
CA LEU A 12 29.79 23.49 6.86
C LEU A 12 29.15 22.26 6.19
N LEU A 13 29.59 21.04 6.47
CA LEU A 13 29.13 19.84 5.74
C LEU A 13 28.02 18.96 6.37
N PRO A 14 27.47 19.20 7.56
CA PRO A 14 26.39 18.34 8.05
C PRO A 14 24.96 18.85 7.85
N VAL A 15 24.74 20.03 7.23
CA VAL A 15 23.39 20.62 7.18
C VAL A 15 22.52 20.06 6.05
N TRP A 16 23.11 19.46 5.04
CA TRP A 16 22.34 18.97 3.88
C TRP A 16 21.72 17.57 4.07
N ALA A 17 22.22 16.76 5.00
CA ALA A 17 21.71 15.40 5.26
C ALA A 17 20.39 15.39 6.07
N THR A 18 20.09 16.46 6.83
CA THR A 18 18.91 16.51 7.70
C THR A 18 17.62 16.93 6.98
N ALA A 19 17.72 17.63 5.87
CA ALA A 19 16.55 18.12 5.14
C ALA A 19 15.79 17.01 4.38
N GLN A 20 16.49 16.00 3.87
CA GLN A 20 15.86 14.85 3.17
C GLN A 20 15.12 13.91 4.13
N ASP A 21 15.64 13.69 5.33
CA ASP A 21 15.01 12.83 6.35
C ASP A 21 13.70 13.45 6.90
N GLN A 22 13.61 14.76 7.00
CA GLN A 22 12.38 15.43 7.45
C GLN A 22 11.23 15.35 6.44
N GLY A 23 11.52 15.40 5.13
CA GLY A 23 10.52 15.25 4.08
C GLY A 23 9.91 13.85 4.05
N GLN A 24 10.74 12.83 4.21
CA GLN A 24 10.32 11.44 4.23
C GLN A 24 9.43 11.15 5.45
N ARG A 25 9.84 11.60 6.63
CA ARG A 25 9.08 11.41 7.88
C ARG A 25 7.72 12.14 7.86
N LYS A 26 7.64 13.30 7.23
CA LYS A 26 6.39 14.03 7.06
C LYS A 26 5.43 13.24 6.13
N SER A 27 5.92 12.78 4.98
CA SER A 27 5.15 11.96 4.06
C SER A 27 4.64 10.66 4.70
N ASP A 28 5.43 10.00 5.53
CA ASP A 28 5.04 8.77 6.22
C ASP A 28 3.98 9.03 7.31
N ARG A 29 4.10 10.15 8.02
CA ARG A 29 3.06 10.59 8.99
C ARG A 29 1.75 10.88 8.29
N ASP A 30 1.77 11.64 7.19
CA ASP A 30 0.58 12.00 6.43
C ASP A 30 -0.13 10.74 5.89
N ARG A 31 0.62 9.77 5.35
CA ARG A 31 0.08 8.47 4.91
C ARG A 31 -0.51 7.65 6.05
N ARG A 32 0.10 7.69 7.23
CA ARG A 32 -0.40 6.98 8.41
C ARG A 32 -1.72 7.60 8.87
N THR A 33 -1.77 8.91 9.00
CA THR A 33 -2.99 9.65 9.38
C THR A 33 -4.13 9.40 8.39
N GLU A 34 -3.84 9.38 7.09
CA GLU A 34 -4.84 9.07 6.06
C GLU A 34 -5.39 7.63 6.21
N ARG A 35 -4.53 6.65 6.47
CA ARG A 35 -4.95 5.26 6.72
C ARG A 35 -5.82 5.15 7.97
N GLU A 36 -5.42 5.81 9.06
CA GLU A 36 -6.18 5.83 10.32
C GLU A 36 -7.56 6.48 10.11
N ALA A 37 -7.64 7.57 9.34
CA ALA A 37 -8.89 8.22 8.99
C ALA A 37 -9.81 7.31 8.14
N ILE A 38 -9.26 6.62 7.14
CA ILE A 38 -10.01 5.66 6.32
C ILE A 38 -10.52 4.50 7.18
N GLN A 39 -9.69 3.99 8.09
CA GLN A 39 -10.10 2.92 9.00
C GLN A 39 -11.23 3.36 9.94
N ALA A 40 -11.15 4.57 10.50
CA ALA A 40 -12.21 5.13 11.33
C ALA A 40 -13.53 5.31 10.55
N GLN A 41 -13.46 5.78 9.30
CA GLN A 41 -14.62 5.87 8.42
C GLN A 41 -15.22 4.49 8.12
N LYS A 42 -14.37 3.46 7.86
CA LYS A 42 -14.83 2.09 7.63
C LYS A 42 -15.57 1.55 8.84
N VAL A 43 -15.03 1.74 10.05
CA VAL A 43 -15.65 1.31 11.29
C VAL A 43 -17.02 1.97 11.47
N ALA A 44 -17.10 3.28 11.34
CA ALA A 44 -18.37 4.02 11.48
C ALA A 44 -19.40 3.56 10.45
N PHE A 45 -18.99 3.42 9.18
CA PHE A 45 -19.87 3.01 8.09
C PHE A 45 -20.41 1.59 8.30
N ILE A 46 -19.55 0.61 8.58
CA ILE A 46 -19.96 -0.77 8.80
C ILE A 46 -20.87 -0.88 10.03
N THR A 47 -20.53 -0.21 11.14
CA THR A 47 -21.36 -0.21 12.36
C THR A 47 -22.79 0.26 12.07
N GLN A 48 -22.93 1.33 11.28
CA GLN A 48 -24.22 1.89 10.90
C GLN A 48 -24.98 0.97 9.94
N GLU A 49 -24.36 0.50 8.86
CA GLU A 49 -25.02 -0.31 7.84
C GLU A 49 -25.45 -1.70 8.37
N VAL A 50 -24.65 -2.30 9.22
CA VAL A 50 -24.96 -3.61 9.85
C VAL A 50 -26.00 -3.43 10.96
N GLY A 51 -26.07 -2.24 11.57
CA GLY A 51 -26.94 -1.96 12.71
C GLY A 51 -26.46 -2.66 13.97
N LEU A 52 -25.13 -2.60 14.23
CA LEU A 52 -24.53 -3.21 15.41
C LEU A 52 -24.96 -2.48 16.69
N THR A 53 -25.42 -3.24 17.70
CA THR A 53 -25.52 -2.74 19.07
C THR A 53 -24.11 -2.62 19.68
N SER A 54 -24.00 -1.87 20.80
CA SER A 54 -22.71 -1.76 21.50
C SER A 54 -22.13 -3.10 21.92
N GLU A 55 -23.00 -4.01 22.39
CA GLU A 55 -22.63 -5.34 22.86
C GLU A 55 -22.16 -6.25 21.70
N GLU A 56 -22.83 -6.18 20.57
CA GLU A 56 -22.41 -6.88 19.35
C GLU A 56 -21.10 -6.32 18.81
N ALA A 57 -20.94 -5.00 18.79
CA ALA A 57 -19.73 -4.33 18.32
C ALA A 57 -18.49 -4.73 19.15
N GLU A 58 -18.60 -4.82 20.49
CA GLU A 58 -17.52 -5.26 21.36
C GLU A 58 -17.02 -6.67 21.03
N LYS A 59 -17.91 -7.56 20.61
CA LYS A 59 -17.57 -8.95 20.25
C LYS A 59 -17.14 -9.09 18.79
N PHE A 60 -17.73 -8.29 17.90
CA PHE A 60 -17.51 -8.35 16.46
C PHE A 60 -16.16 -7.73 16.04
N TRP A 61 -15.84 -6.53 16.51
CA TRP A 61 -14.66 -5.80 16.01
C TRP A 61 -13.33 -6.52 16.26
N PRO A 62 -13.08 -7.20 17.38
CA PRO A 62 -11.86 -7.98 17.55
C PRO A 62 -11.71 -9.08 16.49
N LEU A 63 -12.80 -9.80 16.18
CA LEU A 63 -12.81 -10.86 15.17
C LEU A 63 -12.60 -10.28 13.77
N TYR A 64 -13.27 -9.17 13.47
CA TYR A 64 -13.15 -8.49 12.18
C TYR A 64 -11.74 -7.96 11.94
N ASN A 65 -11.14 -7.29 12.91
CA ASN A 65 -9.79 -6.76 12.82
C ASN A 65 -8.74 -7.89 12.67
N GLU A 66 -8.94 -9.01 13.33
CA GLU A 66 -8.07 -10.19 13.18
C GLU A 66 -8.16 -10.75 11.76
N MET A 67 -9.37 -10.90 11.22
CA MET A 67 -9.60 -11.31 9.83
C MET A 67 -8.93 -10.34 8.85
N ASP A 68 -9.19 -9.03 8.99
CA ASP A 68 -8.65 -7.98 8.11
C ASP A 68 -7.11 -8.00 8.10
N ARG A 69 -6.47 -8.16 9.27
CA ARG A 69 -5.01 -8.30 9.37
C ARG A 69 -4.51 -9.53 8.61
N LYS A 70 -5.13 -10.69 8.78
CA LYS A 70 -4.74 -11.93 8.08
C LYS A 70 -4.95 -11.83 6.57
N LEU A 71 -6.06 -11.20 6.13
CA LEU A 71 -6.31 -10.93 4.71
C LEU A 71 -5.24 -9.99 4.12
N ASN A 72 -4.82 -8.98 4.86
CA ASN A 72 -3.75 -8.09 4.46
C ASN A 72 -2.39 -8.82 4.35
N GLU A 73 -2.08 -9.74 5.25
CA GLU A 73 -0.88 -10.59 5.18
C GLU A 73 -0.87 -11.45 3.91
N LEU A 74 -2.03 -12.06 3.56
CA LEU A 74 -2.19 -12.79 2.30
C LEU A 74 -2.05 -11.87 1.07
N GLY A 75 -2.62 -10.67 1.13
CA GLY A 75 -2.45 -9.65 0.11
C GLY A 75 -0.98 -9.27 -0.11
N HIS A 76 -0.21 -9.13 0.96
CA HIS A 76 1.24 -8.89 0.89
C HIS A 76 2.00 -10.10 0.33
N LYS A 77 1.64 -11.34 0.72
CA LYS A 77 2.22 -12.58 0.16
C LYS A 77 1.98 -12.60 -1.36
N ARG A 78 0.75 -12.38 -1.80
CA ARG A 78 0.36 -12.30 -3.21
C ARG A 78 1.12 -11.22 -3.97
N GLY A 79 1.25 -10.03 -3.38
CA GLY A 79 2.01 -8.92 -3.96
C GLY A 79 3.48 -9.24 -4.18
N ARG A 80 4.14 -9.88 -3.19
CA ARG A 80 5.53 -10.33 -3.33
C ARG A 80 5.69 -11.38 -4.42
N THR A 81 4.84 -12.42 -4.41
CA THR A 81 4.88 -13.47 -5.44
C THR A 81 4.66 -12.89 -6.85
N LYS A 82 3.74 -11.94 -6.99
CA LYS A 82 3.54 -11.22 -8.27
C LYS A 82 4.79 -10.46 -8.72
N ALA A 83 5.48 -9.80 -7.80
CA ALA A 83 6.74 -9.11 -8.10
C ALA A 83 7.84 -10.09 -8.53
N GLU A 84 7.96 -11.24 -7.86
CA GLU A 84 8.91 -12.29 -8.22
C GLU A 84 8.61 -12.86 -9.63
N ILE A 85 7.34 -13.15 -9.95
CA ILE A 85 6.92 -13.57 -11.30
C ILE A 85 7.33 -12.51 -12.33
N PHE A 86 7.08 -11.22 -12.04
CA PHE A 86 7.46 -10.13 -12.93
C PHE A 86 8.98 -10.10 -13.18
N HIS A 87 9.79 -10.27 -12.14
CA HIS A 87 11.26 -10.32 -12.27
C HIS A 87 11.74 -11.51 -13.08
N VAL A 88 11.15 -12.70 -12.90
CA VAL A 88 11.48 -13.88 -13.70
C VAL A 88 11.17 -13.67 -15.17
N LEU A 89 10.04 -13.03 -15.49
CA LEU A 89 9.64 -12.76 -16.86
C LEU A 89 10.40 -11.60 -17.51
N ASN A 90 10.96 -10.67 -16.70
CA ASN A 90 11.66 -9.48 -17.16
C ASN A 90 13.04 -9.32 -16.52
N PRO A 91 13.98 -10.23 -16.78
CA PRO A 91 15.30 -10.21 -16.12
C PRO A 91 16.12 -8.96 -16.41
N SER A 92 15.85 -8.29 -17.54
CA SER A 92 16.56 -7.06 -17.95
C SER A 92 16.13 -5.82 -17.18
N PHE A 93 14.96 -5.84 -16.52
CA PHE A 93 14.40 -4.66 -15.84
C PHE A 93 15.13 -4.32 -14.53
N GLY A 94 15.87 -5.29 -13.96
CA GLY A 94 16.64 -5.10 -12.71
C GLY A 94 18.10 -4.67 -12.89
N THR A 95 18.63 -4.63 -14.12
CA THR A 95 20.04 -4.36 -14.39
C THR A 95 20.37 -2.94 -14.82
N THR A 96 19.39 -2.09 -15.11
CA THR A 96 19.60 -0.72 -15.61
C THR A 96 19.77 0.34 -14.51
N GLY A 97 19.95 -0.04 -13.25
CA GLY A 97 20.13 0.87 -12.13
C GLY A 97 21.57 1.31 -11.82
N ARG A 98 22.58 0.91 -12.61
CA ARG A 98 23.97 1.34 -12.36
C ARG A 98 24.83 1.35 -13.64
N GLY A 99 24.67 2.37 -14.45
CA GLY A 99 25.57 2.56 -15.59
C GLY A 99 25.21 3.80 -16.39
N THR A 100 26.00 4.86 -16.24
CA THR A 100 26.31 5.94 -17.18
C THR A 100 25.17 6.41 -18.10
N ALA A 101 24.64 7.59 -17.79
CA ALA A 101 23.84 8.37 -18.70
C ALA A 101 24.61 8.68 -20.00
N PRO A 102 24.10 8.36 -21.19
CA PRO A 102 24.49 9.08 -22.40
C PRO A 102 23.66 10.39 -22.44
N ALA A 103 24.38 11.50 -22.51
CA ALA A 103 23.80 12.80 -22.77
C ALA A 103 23.13 12.79 -24.16
N GLY A 104 21.90 13.29 -24.22
CA GLY A 104 21.29 13.76 -25.45
C GLY A 104 19.96 13.13 -25.81
N SER A 105 18.93 13.82 -25.53
CA SER A 105 17.83 14.32 -26.35
C SER A 105 16.55 14.50 -25.53
N SER A 106 16.23 15.76 -25.36
CA SER A 106 14.93 16.26 -24.90
C SER A 106 13.85 15.88 -25.91
N GLU A 107 12.76 15.26 -25.43
CA GLU A 107 11.41 15.56 -25.91
C GLU A 107 10.35 14.85 -25.07
N GLY A 108 9.54 15.65 -24.45
CA GLY A 108 8.14 15.52 -24.06
C GLY A 108 7.61 14.15 -23.65
N ARG A 109 7.53 13.90 -22.30
CA ARG A 109 6.53 12.98 -21.80
C ARG A 109 5.95 13.48 -20.48
N THR A 110 4.68 13.83 -20.56
CA THR A 110 3.76 14.35 -19.56
C THR A 110 3.78 13.58 -18.24
N ALA A 111 3.95 14.34 -17.15
CA ALA A 111 3.89 13.91 -15.77
C ALA A 111 2.46 13.48 -15.37
N ALA A 112 2.18 12.19 -15.39
CA ALA A 112 0.93 11.61 -14.85
C ALA A 112 1.10 10.16 -14.34
N GLY A 113 2.27 9.80 -13.76
CA GLY A 113 2.57 8.43 -13.32
C GLY A 113 3.22 8.30 -11.94
N ASP A 114 3.63 9.39 -11.28
CA ASP A 114 4.67 9.32 -10.25
C ASP A 114 4.27 8.80 -8.86
N HIS A 115 2.99 8.82 -8.47
CA HIS A 115 2.65 8.45 -7.09
C HIS A 115 2.29 6.97 -6.89
N ARG A 116 1.93 6.27 -7.97
CA ARG A 116 1.74 4.82 -7.94
C ARG A 116 3.06 4.08 -8.14
N ALA A 117 3.95 4.65 -8.94
CA ALA A 117 5.30 4.14 -9.20
C ALA A 117 6.18 4.11 -7.94
N SER A 118 6.12 5.13 -7.08
CA SER A 118 6.98 5.19 -5.88
C SER A 118 6.61 4.14 -4.81
N ALA A 119 5.32 3.81 -4.64
CA ALA A 119 4.91 2.76 -3.71
C ALA A 119 5.13 1.35 -4.29
N GLU A 120 5.05 1.20 -5.59
CA GLU A 120 5.37 -0.02 -6.32
C GLU A 120 6.90 -0.20 -6.42
N GLN A 121 7.66 0.88 -6.67
CA GLN A 121 9.11 0.90 -6.74
C GLN A 121 9.75 0.47 -5.40
N ALA A 122 9.28 0.95 -4.26
CA ALA A 122 9.76 0.54 -2.94
C ALA A 122 9.50 -0.94 -2.62
N ARG A 123 8.57 -1.59 -3.32
CA ARG A 123 8.29 -3.03 -3.21
C ARG A 123 9.15 -3.87 -4.17
N VAL A 124 9.60 -3.29 -5.27
CA VAL A 124 10.40 -3.95 -6.30
C VAL A 124 11.89 -3.99 -5.93
N ASP A 125 12.36 -3.03 -5.11
CA ASP A 125 13.78 -2.94 -4.70
C ASP A 125 14.21 -3.98 -3.64
N ALA A 126 13.29 -4.80 -3.12
CA ALA A 126 13.60 -5.96 -2.31
C ALA A 126 14.06 -7.12 -3.22
N LYS A 127 15.33 -7.05 -3.67
CA LYS A 127 15.98 -8.13 -4.43
C LYS A 127 15.86 -9.45 -3.66
N PRO A 128 15.26 -10.51 -4.24
CA PRO A 128 15.20 -11.81 -3.60
C PRO A 128 16.61 -12.33 -3.33
N LYS A 129 16.91 -12.66 -2.07
CA LYS A 129 18.19 -13.21 -1.63
C LYS A 129 18.23 -14.72 -1.89
N GLY A 130 18.34 -15.14 -3.14
CA GLY A 130 18.44 -16.56 -3.46
C GLY A 130 18.25 -16.85 -4.96
N PRO A 131 18.46 -18.09 -5.42
CA PRO A 131 18.08 -18.49 -6.76
C PRO A 131 16.56 -18.29 -6.93
N ALA A 132 16.15 -17.68 -8.05
CA ALA A 132 14.73 -17.46 -8.35
C ALA A 132 13.99 -18.80 -8.33
N ALA A 133 12.85 -18.85 -7.64
CA ALA A 133 12.00 -20.03 -7.66
C ALA A 133 11.52 -20.30 -9.11
N PRO A 134 11.34 -21.58 -9.49
CA PRO A 134 10.78 -21.92 -10.79
C PRO A 134 9.43 -21.22 -10.98
N ILE A 135 9.16 -20.74 -12.19
CA ILE A 135 7.93 -19.97 -12.46
C ILE A 135 6.65 -20.74 -12.10
N ASP A 136 6.67 -22.06 -12.29
CA ASP A 136 5.54 -22.93 -11.96
C ASP A 136 5.21 -22.88 -10.46
N ALA A 137 6.24 -22.95 -9.60
CA ALA A 137 6.08 -22.85 -8.16
C ALA A 137 5.58 -21.46 -7.71
N LEU A 138 6.00 -20.41 -8.41
CA LEU A 138 5.49 -19.04 -8.16
C LEU A 138 4.03 -18.90 -8.57
N LEU A 139 3.64 -19.46 -9.71
CA LEU A 139 2.24 -19.47 -10.17
C LEU A 139 1.35 -20.28 -9.22
N GLU A 140 1.79 -21.45 -8.80
CA GLU A 140 1.07 -22.25 -7.82
C GLU A 140 0.89 -21.48 -6.49
N THR A 141 1.97 -20.86 -5.99
CA THR A 141 1.93 -20.02 -4.79
C THR A 141 0.94 -18.87 -4.97
N PHE A 142 0.96 -18.20 -6.13
CA PHE A 142 0.04 -17.09 -6.43
C PHE A 142 -1.42 -17.54 -6.39
N ILE A 143 -1.76 -18.65 -7.05
CA ILE A 143 -3.14 -19.19 -7.07
C ILE A 143 -3.57 -19.66 -5.69
N ASN A 144 -2.69 -20.32 -4.94
CA ASN A 144 -3.01 -20.81 -3.58
C ASN A 144 -3.36 -19.66 -2.62
N THR A 145 -2.85 -18.43 -2.84
CA THR A 145 -3.25 -17.29 -2.01
C THR A 145 -4.74 -16.96 -2.09
N PHE A 146 -5.42 -17.25 -3.20
CA PHE A 146 -6.87 -17.03 -3.32
C PHE A 146 -7.66 -18.11 -2.57
N THR A 147 -7.18 -19.36 -2.58
CA THR A 147 -7.76 -20.46 -1.79
C THR A 147 -7.62 -20.15 -0.30
N GLU A 148 -6.41 -19.77 0.14
CA GLU A 148 -6.14 -19.38 1.54
C GLU A 148 -7.04 -18.21 1.98
N GLU A 149 -7.27 -17.22 1.10
CA GLU A 149 -8.16 -16.09 1.35
C GLU A 149 -9.62 -16.53 1.52
N ASN A 150 -10.11 -17.42 0.63
CA ASN A 150 -11.47 -17.93 0.70
C ASN A 150 -11.68 -18.75 1.96
N ASP A 151 -10.75 -19.63 2.30
CA ASP A 151 -10.81 -20.47 3.50
C ASP A 151 -10.84 -19.61 4.77
N LEU A 152 -10.01 -18.56 4.81
CA LEU A 152 -9.99 -17.58 5.89
C LEU A 152 -11.34 -16.85 6.02
N ARG A 153 -11.93 -16.40 4.92
CA ARG A 153 -13.25 -15.75 4.91
C ARG A 153 -14.34 -16.70 5.44
N MET A 154 -14.29 -17.97 5.06
CA MET A 154 -15.23 -18.99 5.53
C MET A 154 -15.04 -19.30 7.01
N GLU A 155 -13.80 -19.31 7.52
CA GLU A 155 -13.52 -19.47 8.95
C GLU A 155 -14.16 -18.33 9.76
N TYR A 156 -13.92 -17.08 9.35
CA TYR A 156 -14.46 -15.91 10.06
C TYR A 156 -15.96 -15.74 9.87
N HIS A 157 -16.52 -16.12 8.74
CA HIS A 157 -17.98 -16.22 8.56
C HIS A 157 -18.64 -17.08 9.66
N ARG A 158 -18.06 -18.25 9.95
CA ARG A 158 -18.55 -19.11 11.03
C ARG A 158 -18.39 -18.49 12.42
N LYS A 159 -17.35 -17.68 12.64
CA LYS A 159 -17.16 -16.93 13.89
C LYS A 159 -18.17 -15.80 14.01
N PHE A 160 -18.46 -15.09 12.93
CA PHE A 160 -19.46 -14.01 12.90
C PHE A 160 -20.87 -14.53 13.18
N LEU A 161 -21.23 -15.70 12.66
CA LEU A 161 -22.53 -16.34 12.96
C LEU A 161 -22.78 -16.62 14.45
N LYS A 162 -21.73 -16.61 15.29
CA LYS A 162 -21.86 -16.77 16.75
C LYS A 162 -22.14 -15.45 17.47
N VAL A 163 -21.96 -14.32 16.78
CA VAL A 163 -22.06 -12.97 17.34
C VAL A 163 -23.18 -12.18 16.68
N LEU A 164 -23.40 -12.39 15.39
CA LEU A 164 -24.33 -11.64 14.56
C LEU A 164 -25.39 -12.56 13.94
N THR A 165 -26.54 -12.01 13.62
CA THR A 165 -27.56 -12.68 12.82
C THR A 165 -27.13 -12.82 11.36
N ALA A 166 -27.70 -13.80 10.64
CA ALA A 166 -27.43 -13.97 9.21
C ALA A 166 -27.76 -12.71 8.39
N ALA A 167 -28.81 -11.96 8.78
CA ALA A 167 -29.17 -10.70 8.13
C ALA A 167 -28.11 -9.62 8.34
N GLN A 168 -27.52 -9.51 9.53
CA GLN A 168 -26.42 -8.59 9.82
C GLN A 168 -25.17 -8.96 9.03
N ILE A 169 -24.84 -10.24 8.91
CA ILE A 169 -23.70 -10.71 8.11
C ILE A 169 -23.91 -10.42 6.63
N ALA A 170 -25.12 -10.61 6.11
CA ALA A 170 -25.41 -10.21 4.73
C ALA A 170 -25.20 -8.70 4.51
N ARG A 171 -25.67 -7.85 5.46
CA ARG A 171 -25.41 -6.41 5.42
C ARG A 171 -23.92 -6.08 5.52
N LEU A 172 -23.14 -6.83 6.34
CA LEU A 172 -21.70 -6.65 6.44
C LEU A 172 -21.02 -6.81 5.08
N TYR A 173 -21.31 -7.89 4.34
CA TYR A 173 -20.70 -8.11 3.03
C TYR A 173 -21.07 -7.03 2.01
N LEU A 174 -22.34 -6.61 2.01
CA LEU A 174 -22.78 -5.49 1.17
C LEU A 174 -22.13 -4.16 1.57
N ALA A 175 -21.99 -3.90 2.87
CA ALA A 175 -21.34 -2.70 3.40
C ALA A 175 -19.84 -2.65 3.03
N GLU A 176 -19.12 -3.79 3.08
CA GLU A 176 -17.72 -3.85 2.63
C GLU A 176 -17.57 -3.49 1.15
N GLU A 177 -18.45 -4.02 0.30
CA GLU A 177 -18.46 -3.73 -1.13
C GLU A 177 -18.79 -2.23 -1.39
N HIS A 178 -19.84 -1.72 -0.74
CA HIS A 178 -20.25 -0.31 -0.87
C HIS A 178 -19.16 0.64 -0.39
N PHE A 179 -18.49 0.34 0.71
CA PHE A 179 -17.39 1.15 1.22
C PHE A 179 -16.20 1.16 0.27
N SER A 180 -15.83 0.01 -0.29
CA SER A 180 -14.76 -0.11 -1.28
C SER A 180 -15.06 0.71 -2.53
N ASN A 181 -16.28 0.61 -3.04
CA ASN A 181 -16.76 1.37 -4.19
C ASN A 181 -16.79 2.88 -3.91
N LYS A 182 -17.18 3.29 -2.70
CA LYS A 182 -17.15 4.68 -2.26
C LYS A 182 -15.72 5.22 -2.24
N LEU A 183 -14.79 4.53 -1.61
CA LEU A 183 -13.37 4.93 -1.57
C LEU A 183 -12.78 5.08 -2.97
N PHE A 184 -13.11 4.17 -3.88
CA PHE A 184 -12.63 4.25 -5.25
C PHE A 184 -13.18 5.49 -5.97
N ARG A 185 -14.47 5.80 -5.84
CA ARG A 185 -15.07 7.02 -6.41
C ARG A 185 -14.41 8.27 -5.84
N ASP A 186 -14.32 8.37 -4.50
CA ASP A 186 -13.72 9.52 -3.82
C ASP A 186 -12.24 9.72 -4.26
N TYR A 187 -11.52 8.64 -4.55
CA TYR A 187 -10.16 8.71 -5.10
C TYR A 187 -10.13 9.26 -6.52
N ILE A 188 -11.02 8.77 -7.41
CA ILE A 188 -11.11 9.24 -8.79
C ILE A 188 -11.50 10.72 -8.83
N ASP A 189 -12.50 11.13 -8.06
CA ASP A 189 -12.96 12.51 -8.00
C ASP A 189 -11.85 13.45 -7.56
N ARG A 190 -11.10 13.11 -6.50
CA ARG A 190 -9.92 13.87 -6.07
C ARG A 190 -8.87 13.99 -7.20
N LYS A 191 -8.63 12.92 -7.94
CA LYS A 191 -7.65 12.93 -9.05
C LYS A 191 -8.10 13.77 -10.22
N LEU A 192 -9.38 13.84 -10.52
CA LEU A 192 -9.94 14.72 -11.53
C LEU A 192 -9.84 16.19 -11.11
N ASP A 193 -10.16 16.49 -9.84
CA ASP A 193 -10.04 17.83 -9.27
C ASP A 193 -8.58 18.33 -9.25
N GLU A 194 -7.61 17.48 -8.93
CA GLU A 194 -6.19 17.82 -8.98
C GLU A 194 -5.74 18.18 -10.41
N ARG A 195 -6.27 17.49 -11.42
CA ARG A 195 -5.95 17.75 -12.84
C ARG A 195 -6.63 19.00 -13.40
N SER A 196 -7.79 19.36 -12.87
CA SER A 196 -8.57 20.53 -13.30
C SER A 196 -8.03 21.85 -12.72
N LYS A 197 -7.22 21.79 -11.67
CA LYS A 197 -6.59 23.00 -11.10
C LYS A 197 -5.50 23.51 -12.05
N PRO A 198 -5.61 24.76 -12.56
CA PRO A 198 -4.57 25.35 -13.38
C PRO A 198 -3.26 25.38 -12.58
N SER A 199 -2.16 24.94 -13.23
CA SER A 199 -0.82 25.09 -12.68
C SER A 199 -0.62 26.57 -12.33
N ARG A 200 -0.44 26.83 -11.04
CA ARG A 200 -0.18 28.19 -10.54
C ARG A 200 1.15 28.66 -11.16
N PRO A 201 1.19 29.87 -11.75
CA PRO A 201 2.42 30.42 -12.35
C PRO A 201 3.53 30.61 -11.31
#